data_5a2685d6e11263dbed98453cdfebc709
#
_entry.id   5a2685d6e11263dbed98453cdfebc709
#
_cell.length_a   1.000
_cell.length_b   1.000
_cell.length_c   1.000
_cell.angle_alpha   90.00
_cell.angle_beta   90.00
_cell.angle_gamma   90.00
#
_symmetry.space_group_name_H-M   'P 1'
#
loop_
_entity.id
_entity.type
_entity.pdbx_description
1 polymer ?
#
loop_
_entity_poly.entity_id
_entity_poly.type
_entity_poly.pdbx_seq_one_letter_code
_entity_poly.pdbx_strand_id
1 'polypeptide(L)'
;VWSNSELGVEKGEGGYKIATRDPKQVKKLFAHPLAKEIAVPMGEPSGLVCIDVDRYKGEEVEAWLEANRKILGETRIHRTRSGGLHFLYKYNPLRRLPAQLRNGVDIKGQGGYVCWPPTGNYVEESTASIKEFPIELLNSIERDGRTVTLSSWNQATDEELIQSILDASDLYPALRSLSYRLPTRRDEDGVYLDKQQQMEVLQAIMQESVASDPSHKRHHDWLDRNSKIPDLVESAV
;
A
#
# COMPACT_ATOMS: atom_id res chain seq x y z
N VAL A 1 -16.77 2.58 -14.18
CA VAL A 1 -17.36 2.40 -12.84
C VAL A 1 -18.79 2.90 -12.90
N TRP A 2 -19.72 2.05 -12.55
CA TRP A 2 -21.14 2.28 -12.60
C TRP A 2 -21.59 2.82 -11.25
N SER A 3 -22.61 3.68 -11.24
CA SER A 3 -23.26 3.98 -9.96
C SER A 3 -23.99 2.73 -9.46
N ASN A 4 -24.02 2.53 -8.16
CA ASN A 4 -24.71 1.37 -7.57
C ASN A 4 -26.20 1.31 -7.97
N SER A 5 -26.84 2.50 -8.17
CA SER A 5 -28.22 2.60 -8.60
C SER A 5 -28.47 2.10 -10.02
N GLU A 6 -27.50 2.26 -10.94
CA GLU A 6 -27.61 1.82 -12.34
C GLU A 6 -27.46 0.30 -12.50
N LEU A 7 -26.76 -0.33 -11.57
CA LEU A 7 -26.55 -1.79 -11.56
C LEU A 7 -27.54 -2.53 -10.68
N GLY A 8 -28.40 -1.82 -9.93
CA GLY A 8 -29.26 -2.42 -8.92
C GLY A 8 -28.48 -3.06 -7.76
N VAL A 9 -27.25 -2.59 -7.52
CA VAL A 9 -26.35 -3.08 -6.47
C VAL A 9 -26.52 -2.22 -5.22
N GLU A 10 -26.56 -2.80 -4.05
CA GLU A 10 -26.64 -2.07 -2.79
C GLU A 10 -25.44 -1.18 -2.55
N LYS A 11 -25.64 -0.11 -1.75
CA LYS A 11 -24.55 0.82 -1.42
C LYS A 11 -23.40 0.07 -0.74
N GLY A 12 -22.21 0.14 -1.34
CA GLY A 12 -21.00 -0.52 -0.85
C GLY A 12 -20.68 -1.88 -1.48
N GLU A 13 -21.58 -2.43 -2.32
CA GLU A 13 -21.36 -3.71 -3.00
C GLU A 13 -20.93 -3.57 -4.47
N GLY A 14 -20.97 -2.37 -5.02
CA GLY A 14 -20.57 -2.08 -6.40
C GLY A 14 -19.11 -1.68 -6.57
N GLY A 15 -18.82 -1.04 -7.70
CA GLY A 15 -17.49 -0.56 -8.04
C GLY A 15 -16.50 -1.70 -8.31
N TYR A 16 -15.30 -1.62 -7.71
CA TYR A 16 -14.27 -2.63 -7.90
C TYR A 16 -14.62 -4.02 -7.33
N LYS A 17 -15.59 -4.10 -6.40
CA LYS A 17 -16.03 -5.36 -5.75
C LYS A 17 -16.75 -6.30 -6.71
N ILE A 18 -17.35 -5.78 -7.78
CA ILE A 18 -17.97 -6.60 -8.82
C ILE A 18 -17.01 -7.08 -9.91
N ALA A 19 -15.73 -6.71 -9.79
CA ALA A 19 -14.72 -7.18 -10.73
C ALA A 19 -14.60 -8.70 -10.69
N THR A 20 -14.48 -9.31 -11.86
CA THR A 20 -14.47 -10.75 -12.00
C THR A 20 -13.53 -11.19 -13.10
N ARG A 21 -13.01 -12.42 -13.00
CA ARG A 21 -12.25 -13.10 -14.06
C ARG A 21 -13.09 -14.17 -14.78
N ASP A 22 -14.32 -14.41 -14.33
CA ASP A 22 -15.23 -15.35 -14.99
C ASP A 22 -15.69 -14.77 -16.36
N PRO A 23 -15.35 -15.42 -17.49
CA PRO A 23 -15.68 -14.92 -18.82
C PRO A 23 -17.19 -14.70 -19.04
N LYS A 24 -18.05 -15.52 -18.40
CA LYS A 24 -19.52 -15.38 -18.49
C LYS A 24 -19.99 -14.12 -17.80
N GLN A 25 -19.47 -13.85 -16.60
CA GLN A 25 -19.80 -12.64 -15.84
C GLN A 25 -19.20 -11.40 -16.52
N VAL A 26 -17.97 -11.46 -17.00
CA VAL A 26 -17.37 -10.37 -17.79
C VAL A 26 -18.25 -10.03 -19.00
N LYS A 27 -18.65 -11.04 -19.77
CA LYS A 27 -19.55 -10.85 -20.93
C LYS A 27 -20.87 -10.20 -20.51
N LYS A 28 -21.46 -10.63 -19.38
CA LYS A 28 -22.71 -10.03 -18.85
C LYS A 28 -22.51 -8.57 -18.48
N LEU A 29 -21.42 -8.23 -17.77
CA LEU A 29 -21.12 -6.86 -17.39
C LEU A 29 -20.94 -5.95 -18.60
N PHE A 30 -20.21 -6.41 -19.63
CA PHE A 30 -19.97 -5.62 -20.85
C PHE A 30 -21.11 -5.62 -21.85
N ALA A 31 -22.12 -6.47 -21.68
CA ALA A 31 -23.36 -6.39 -22.44
C ALA A 31 -24.25 -5.22 -22.00
N HIS A 32 -24.01 -4.59 -20.86
CA HIS A 32 -24.80 -3.48 -20.39
C HIS A 32 -24.55 -2.21 -21.23
N PRO A 33 -25.62 -1.46 -21.64
CA PRO A 33 -25.49 -0.31 -22.54
C PRO A 33 -24.55 0.80 -22.06
N LEU A 34 -24.37 0.93 -20.75
CA LEU A 34 -23.48 1.93 -20.14
C LEU A 34 -22.02 1.45 -19.97
N ALA A 35 -21.71 0.20 -20.29
CA ALA A 35 -20.33 -0.32 -20.19
C ALA A 35 -19.46 0.28 -21.32
N LYS A 36 -18.75 1.33 -21.02
CA LYS A 36 -17.90 2.06 -21.97
C LYS A 36 -16.41 1.92 -21.71
N GLU A 37 -16.03 1.58 -20.49
CA GLU A 37 -14.63 1.57 -20.07
C GLU A 37 -14.32 0.31 -19.26
N ILE A 38 -13.09 -0.20 -19.43
CA ILE A 38 -12.55 -1.28 -18.60
C ILE A 38 -11.85 -0.63 -17.42
N ALA A 39 -12.15 -1.11 -16.22
CA ALA A 39 -11.39 -0.78 -15.03
C ALA A 39 -10.82 -2.06 -14.40
N VAL A 40 -9.58 -2.00 -13.98
CA VAL A 40 -8.87 -3.12 -13.33
C VAL A 40 -8.70 -2.78 -11.87
N PRO A 41 -9.18 -3.62 -10.93
CA PRO A 41 -8.92 -3.44 -9.51
C PRO A 41 -7.43 -3.62 -9.23
N MET A 42 -6.89 -2.78 -8.37
CA MET A 42 -5.51 -2.88 -7.89
C MET A 42 -5.45 -3.72 -6.61
N GLY A 43 -4.25 -4.12 -6.24
CA GLY A 43 -4.01 -4.96 -5.08
C GLY A 43 -4.02 -6.45 -5.43
N GLU A 44 -4.42 -7.26 -4.48
CA GLU A 44 -4.42 -8.72 -4.59
C GLU A 44 -5.20 -9.28 -5.81
N PRO A 45 -6.38 -8.73 -6.20
CA PRO A 45 -7.14 -9.29 -7.32
C PRO A 45 -6.40 -9.29 -8.66
N SER A 46 -5.53 -8.31 -8.90
CA SER A 46 -4.75 -8.18 -10.14
C SER A 46 -3.26 -8.49 -9.94
N GLY A 47 -2.77 -8.48 -8.71
CA GLY A 47 -1.35 -8.50 -8.42
C GLY A 47 -0.63 -7.20 -8.79
N LEU A 48 -1.37 -6.09 -8.92
CA LEU A 48 -0.84 -4.82 -9.39
C LEU A 48 -1.06 -3.70 -8.37
N VAL A 49 -0.17 -2.73 -8.40
CA VAL A 49 -0.30 -1.42 -7.77
C VAL A 49 0.06 -0.34 -8.79
N CYS A 50 -0.59 0.80 -8.72
CA CYS A 50 -0.38 1.89 -9.65
C CYS A 50 0.03 3.16 -8.92
N ILE A 51 1.07 3.84 -9.42
CA ILE A 51 1.32 5.25 -9.12
C ILE A 51 0.61 6.07 -10.19
N ASP A 52 -0.38 6.83 -9.77
CA ASP A 52 -1.23 7.66 -10.60
C ASP A 52 -0.75 9.12 -10.50
N VAL A 53 -0.19 9.63 -11.58
CA VAL A 53 0.42 10.96 -11.65
C VAL A 53 -0.49 11.89 -12.43
N ASP A 54 -1.18 12.78 -11.73
CA ASP A 54 -2.13 13.75 -12.27
C ASP A 54 -1.41 15.01 -12.81
N ARG A 55 -0.74 14.91 -13.94
CA ARG A 55 0.08 15.99 -14.55
C ARG A 55 -0.68 17.32 -14.72
N TYR A 56 -1.99 17.27 -14.95
CA TYR A 56 -2.83 18.44 -15.07
C TYR A 56 -2.96 19.29 -13.80
N LYS A 57 -2.51 18.76 -12.65
CA LYS A 57 -2.53 19.50 -11.36
C LYS A 57 -1.41 20.52 -11.21
N GLY A 58 -0.54 20.68 -12.20
CA GLY A 58 0.38 21.81 -12.27
C GLY A 58 1.86 21.44 -12.35
N GLU A 59 2.69 22.48 -12.42
CA GLU A 59 4.13 22.39 -12.62
C GLU A 59 4.86 21.62 -11.50
N GLU A 60 4.33 21.65 -10.29
CA GLU A 60 4.92 20.91 -9.17
C GLU A 60 4.85 19.39 -9.35
N VAL A 61 3.81 18.88 -10.02
CA VAL A 61 3.67 17.45 -10.32
C VAL A 61 4.65 17.06 -11.42
N GLU A 62 4.83 17.91 -12.43
CA GLU A 62 5.83 17.71 -13.48
C GLU A 62 7.25 17.73 -12.91
N ALA A 63 7.56 18.67 -12.04
CA ALA A 63 8.86 18.76 -11.37
C ALA A 63 9.13 17.51 -10.51
N TRP A 64 8.11 17.03 -9.79
CA TRP A 64 8.23 15.78 -9.03
C TRP A 64 8.47 14.57 -9.94
N LEU A 65 7.71 14.48 -11.04
CA LEU A 65 7.85 13.40 -12.03
C LEU A 65 9.27 13.36 -12.61
N GLU A 66 9.79 14.51 -12.99
CA GLU A 66 11.16 14.62 -13.54
C GLU A 66 12.23 14.26 -12.51
N ALA A 67 12.10 14.77 -11.28
CA ALA A 67 13.03 14.47 -10.18
C ALA A 67 13.05 12.98 -9.81
N ASN A 68 11.91 12.28 -9.97
CA ASN A 68 11.77 10.88 -9.61
C ASN A 68 11.82 9.92 -10.81
N ARG A 69 12.03 10.42 -12.03
CA ARG A 69 12.02 9.60 -13.25
C ARG A 69 12.94 8.39 -13.17
N LYS A 70 14.12 8.56 -12.59
CA LYS A 70 15.09 7.48 -12.43
C LYS A 70 14.64 6.41 -11.44
N ILE A 71 13.97 6.82 -10.36
CA ILE A 71 13.44 5.92 -9.33
C ILE A 71 12.20 5.19 -9.86
N LEU A 72 11.31 5.88 -10.56
CA LEU A 72 10.17 5.27 -11.24
C LEU A 72 10.59 4.19 -12.24
N GLY A 73 11.75 4.39 -12.89
CA GLY A 73 12.36 3.40 -13.75
C GLY A 73 11.52 3.04 -14.99
N GLU A 74 11.94 1.98 -15.67
CA GLU A 74 11.24 1.45 -16.83
C GLU A 74 10.25 0.38 -16.41
N THR A 75 8.98 0.73 -16.31
CA THR A 75 7.85 -0.19 -16.08
C THR A 75 6.77 0.02 -17.12
N ARG A 76 5.67 -0.73 -17.06
CA ARG A 76 4.51 -0.48 -17.91
C ARG A 76 3.84 0.83 -17.53
N ILE A 77 3.55 1.67 -18.52
CA ILE A 77 2.97 2.99 -18.34
C ILE A 77 1.76 3.16 -19.22
N HIS A 78 0.68 3.66 -18.65
CA HIS A 78 -0.48 4.10 -19.41
C HIS A 78 -0.63 5.62 -19.30
N ARG A 79 -0.96 6.28 -20.38
CA ARG A 79 -1.36 7.69 -20.38
C ARG A 79 -2.86 7.76 -20.16
N THR A 80 -3.26 8.57 -19.19
CA THR A 80 -4.67 8.78 -18.86
C THR A 80 -5.34 9.73 -19.86
N ARG A 81 -6.67 9.73 -19.86
CA ARG A 81 -7.49 10.63 -20.70
C ARG A 81 -7.16 12.11 -20.49
N SER A 82 -6.81 12.50 -19.26
CA SER A 82 -6.44 13.87 -18.87
C SER A 82 -4.96 14.19 -19.09
N GLY A 83 -4.18 13.26 -19.67
CA GLY A 83 -2.74 13.44 -19.92
C GLY A 83 -1.84 13.07 -18.74
N GLY A 84 -2.40 12.57 -17.64
CA GLY A 84 -1.65 11.98 -16.53
C GLY A 84 -1.02 10.64 -16.90
N LEU A 85 -0.31 10.03 -15.98
CA LEU A 85 0.39 8.77 -16.20
C LEU A 85 0.06 7.76 -15.07
N HIS A 86 -0.23 6.53 -15.46
CA HIS A 86 -0.30 5.37 -14.59
C HIS A 86 0.97 4.56 -14.72
N PHE A 87 1.81 4.53 -13.69
CA PHE A 87 2.95 3.63 -13.60
C PHE A 87 2.53 2.36 -12.88
N LEU A 88 2.63 1.21 -13.54
CA LEU A 88 2.18 -0.07 -13.00
C LEU A 88 3.34 -0.86 -12.43
N TYR A 89 3.14 -1.38 -11.21
CA TYR A 89 4.11 -2.19 -10.49
C TYR A 89 3.44 -3.44 -9.93
N LYS A 90 4.26 -4.42 -9.54
CA LYS A 90 3.76 -5.60 -8.84
C LYS A 90 3.27 -5.22 -7.45
N TYR A 91 2.11 -5.75 -7.10
CA TYR A 91 1.57 -5.62 -5.75
C TYR A 91 2.25 -6.61 -4.82
N ASN A 92 2.69 -6.12 -3.67
CA ASN A 92 3.20 -6.95 -2.60
C ASN A 92 2.25 -6.80 -1.39
N PRO A 93 1.53 -7.88 -1.00
CA PRO A 93 0.56 -7.83 0.10
C PRO A 93 1.21 -7.52 1.46
N LEU A 94 2.51 -7.77 1.58
CA LEU A 94 3.28 -7.51 2.80
C LEU A 94 3.68 -6.04 2.95
N ARG A 95 3.37 -5.20 1.95
CA ARG A 95 3.68 -3.77 1.97
C ARG A 95 2.44 -2.95 2.07
N ARG A 96 2.31 -2.24 3.18
CA ARG A 96 1.31 -1.19 3.29
C ARG A 96 1.81 0.06 2.58
N LEU A 97 1.15 0.41 1.48
CA LEU A 97 1.45 1.63 0.73
C LEU A 97 0.50 2.75 1.18
N PRO A 98 0.98 4.01 1.27
CA PRO A 98 0.10 5.15 1.50
C PRO A 98 -0.81 5.35 0.28
N ALA A 99 -1.97 5.96 0.48
CA ALA A 99 -2.87 6.29 -0.63
C ALA A 99 -2.34 7.40 -1.54
N GLN A 100 -1.41 8.21 -1.05
CA GLN A 100 -0.87 9.37 -1.75
C GLN A 100 0.57 9.63 -1.33
N LEU A 101 1.43 9.97 -2.30
CA LEU A 101 2.80 10.41 -2.06
C LEU A 101 2.87 11.92 -1.85
N ARG A 102 2.11 12.65 -2.64
CA ARG A 102 1.92 14.11 -2.57
C ARG A 102 0.66 14.51 -3.32
N ASN A 103 0.28 15.78 -3.26
CA ASN A 103 -0.81 16.29 -4.09
C ASN A 103 -0.54 16.03 -5.58
N GLY A 104 -1.47 15.35 -6.24
CA GLY A 104 -1.36 14.97 -7.66
C GLY A 104 -0.55 13.70 -7.93
N VAL A 105 -0.10 12.99 -6.90
CA VAL A 105 0.58 11.69 -7.05
C VAL A 105 -0.01 10.69 -6.07
N ASP A 106 -0.95 9.90 -6.54
CA ASP A 106 -1.69 8.92 -5.75
C ASP A 106 -1.10 7.52 -5.94
N ILE A 107 -1.28 6.66 -4.92
CA ILE A 107 -1.03 5.22 -5.03
C ILE A 107 -2.38 4.50 -5.01
N LYS A 108 -2.71 3.84 -6.11
CA LYS A 108 -3.88 2.96 -6.21
C LYS A 108 -3.42 1.54 -5.89
N GLY A 109 -3.62 1.11 -4.67
CA GLY A 109 -3.33 -0.24 -4.15
C GLY A 109 -4.60 -1.00 -3.84
N GLN A 110 -4.57 -1.82 -2.77
CA GLN A 110 -5.72 -2.63 -2.34
C GLN A 110 -6.97 -1.77 -2.17
N GLY A 111 -8.05 -2.18 -2.82
CA GLY A 111 -9.33 -1.46 -2.81
C GLY A 111 -9.44 -0.31 -3.81
N GLY A 112 -8.36 0.04 -4.50
CA GLY A 112 -8.36 0.98 -5.61
C GLY A 112 -8.62 0.30 -6.97
N TYR A 113 -8.76 1.11 -8.00
CA TYR A 113 -8.84 0.65 -9.40
C TYR A 113 -8.29 1.72 -10.33
N VAL A 114 -7.91 1.32 -11.54
CA VAL A 114 -7.52 2.23 -12.63
C VAL A 114 -8.24 1.85 -13.91
N CYS A 115 -8.54 2.84 -14.75
CA CYS A 115 -9.05 2.59 -16.09
C CYS A 115 -7.93 2.06 -16.97
N TRP A 116 -8.29 1.15 -17.90
CA TRP A 116 -7.34 0.37 -18.69
C TRP A 116 -7.44 0.66 -20.17
N PRO A 117 -6.31 0.84 -20.89
CA PRO A 117 -6.30 0.94 -22.34
C PRO A 117 -6.93 -0.29 -23.04
N PRO A 118 -7.47 -0.12 -24.26
CA PRO A 118 -7.61 1.13 -25.02
C PRO A 118 -8.90 1.90 -24.74
N THR A 119 -9.60 1.60 -23.64
CA THR A 119 -10.91 2.21 -23.35
C THR A 119 -10.78 3.62 -22.76
N GLY A 120 -11.80 4.46 -22.96
CA GLY A 120 -11.88 5.78 -22.33
C GLY A 120 -10.77 6.77 -22.72
N ASN A 121 -10.15 6.62 -23.91
CA ASN A 121 -8.99 7.41 -24.33
C ASN A 121 -7.73 7.22 -23.47
N TYR A 122 -7.63 6.10 -22.78
CA TYR A 122 -6.39 5.64 -22.15
C TYR A 122 -5.50 4.99 -23.21
N VAL A 123 -4.20 5.26 -23.17
CA VAL A 123 -3.23 4.79 -24.15
C VAL A 123 -2.08 4.08 -23.45
N GLU A 124 -1.65 2.95 -23.98
CA GLU A 124 -0.43 2.29 -23.52
C GLU A 124 0.79 3.10 -24.02
N GLU A 125 1.46 3.79 -23.08
CA GLU A 125 2.62 4.64 -23.33
C GLU A 125 3.92 3.82 -23.33
N SER A 126 4.00 2.81 -22.46
CA SER A 126 5.09 1.85 -22.39
C SER A 126 4.56 0.45 -22.15
N THR A 127 5.06 -0.51 -22.96
CA THR A 127 4.77 -1.94 -22.85
C THR A 127 5.84 -2.70 -22.04
N ALA A 128 6.75 -2.00 -21.38
CA ALA A 128 7.81 -2.60 -20.58
C ALA A 128 7.27 -3.59 -19.53
N SER A 129 8.11 -4.50 -19.08
CA SER A 129 7.77 -5.47 -18.05
C SER A 129 7.42 -4.73 -16.75
N ILE A 130 6.34 -5.16 -16.10
CA ILE A 130 5.92 -4.63 -14.79
C ILE A 130 6.98 -4.97 -13.76
N LYS A 131 7.54 -3.93 -13.13
CA LYS A 131 8.62 -4.04 -12.13
C LYS A 131 8.07 -4.12 -10.71
N GLU A 132 8.95 -4.40 -9.76
CA GLU A 132 8.67 -4.23 -8.34
C GLU A 132 8.42 -2.75 -8.02
N PHE A 133 7.55 -2.48 -7.04
CA PHE A 133 7.27 -1.11 -6.60
C PHE A 133 8.55 -0.46 -6.06
N PRO A 134 8.93 0.74 -6.54
CA PRO A 134 10.13 1.44 -6.09
C PRO A 134 9.92 2.03 -4.70
N ILE A 135 10.39 1.33 -3.68
CA ILE A 135 10.18 1.68 -2.28
C ILE A 135 10.87 2.98 -1.87
N GLU A 136 11.90 3.37 -2.61
CA GLU A 136 12.64 4.62 -2.40
C GLU A 136 11.72 5.85 -2.47
N LEU A 137 10.63 5.77 -3.22
CA LEU A 137 9.60 6.82 -3.26
C LEU A 137 8.87 7.02 -1.93
N LEU A 138 8.92 6.04 -1.04
CA LEU A 138 8.32 6.14 0.28
C LEU A 138 9.18 6.88 1.28
N ASN A 139 10.44 7.19 0.94
CA ASN A 139 11.38 7.89 1.83
C ASN A 139 10.96 9.35 2.10
N SER A 140 10.21 9.96 1.18
CA SER A 140 9.65 11.29 1.38
C SER A 140 8.20 11.35 0.88
N ILE A 141 7.29 11.64 1.79
CA ILE A 141 5.87 11.86 1.47
C ILE A 141 5.53 13.29 1.85
N GLU A 142 4.93 14.03 0.94
CA GLU A 142 4.40 15.36 1.26
C GLU A 142 2.97 15.25 1.78
N ARG A 143 2.73 15.75 2.99
CA ARG A 143 1.42 15.91 3.57
C ARG A 143 1.26 17.34 4.09
N ASP A 144 0.18 18.00 3.70
CA ASP A 144 -0.14 19.36 4.13
C ASP A 144 1.02 20.37 3.95
N GLY A 145 1.74 20.24 2.80
CA GLY A 145 2.89 21.10 2.49
C GLY A 145 4.14 20.83 3.32
N ARG A 146 4.18 19.73 4.08
CA ARG A 146 5.35 19.28 4.83
C ARG A 146 5.87 17.97 4.25
N THR A 147 7.17 17.90 4.03
CA THR A 147 7.80 16.62 3.72
C THR A 147 7.81 15.78 4.99
N VAL A 148 7.04 14.71 5.00
CA VAL A 148 7.12 13.68 6.03
C VAL A 148 8.07 12.63 5.50
N THR A 149 9.27 12.59 6.01
CA THR A 149 10.15 11.44 5.82
C THR A 149 9.43 10.27 6.48
N LEU A 150 8.92 9.32 5.68
CA LEU A 150 8.59 8.02 6.21
C LEU A 150 9.91 7.46 6.69
N SER A 151 10.03 7.47 8.00
CA SER A 151 11.22 7.14 8.74
C SER A 151 11.98 5.96 8.12
N SER A 152 13.29 5.96 8.32
CA SER A 152 14.23 4.85 8.18
C SER A 152 13.71 3.43 8.49
N TRP A 153 12.54 3.32 9.14
CA TRP A 153 11.92 2.08 9.57
C TRP A 153 11.55 1.11 8.44
N ASN A 154 11.24 1.60 7.22
CA ASN A 154 11.02 0.71 6.08
C ASN A 154 12.33 0.11 5.54
N GLN A 155 13.46 0.72 5.86
CA GLN A 155 14.81 0.28 5.48
C GLN A 155 15.56 -0.37 6.65
N ALA A 156 15.12 -0.11 7.89
CA ALA A 156 15.71 -0.69 9.09
C ALA A 156 15.69 -2.22 9.03
N THR A 157 16.73 -2.86 9.50
CA THR A 157 16.74 -4.31 9.70
C THR A 157 15.81 -4.71 10.85
N ASP A 158 15.48 -5.99 10.96
CA ASP A 158 14.67 -6.46 12.10
C ASP A 158 15.40 -6.21 13.43
N GLU A 159 16.75 -6.37 13.43
CA GLU A 159 17.58 -6.11 14.61
C GLU A 159 17.50 -4.63 15.04
N GLU A 160 17.53 -3.70 14.08
CA GLU A 160 17.39 -2.27 14.37
C GLU A 160 15.99 -1.93 14.90
N LEU A 161 14.93 -2.56 14.37
CA LEU A 161 13.58 -2.40 14.87
C LEU A 161 13.43 -2.95 16.29
N ILE A 162 13.95 -4.16 16.54
CA ILE A 162 13.96 -4.80 17.85
C ILE A 162 14.72 -3.91 18.84
N GLN A 163 15.92 -3.47 18.49
CA GLN A 163 16.73 -2.62 19.36
C GLN A 163 16.00 -1.32 19.73
N SER A 164 15.30 -0.72 18.77
CA SER A 164 14.51 0.50 19.00
C SER A 164 13.33 0.30 19.95
N ILE A 165 12.76 -0.91 19.99
CA ILE A 165 11.74 -1.29 20.97
C ILE A 165 12.39 -1.53 22.33
N LEU A 166 13.53 -2.24 22.38
CA LEU A 166 14.22 -2.59 23.60
C LEU A 166 14.69 -1.36 24.37
N ASP A 167 15.28 -0.38 23.70
CA ASP A 167 15.75 0.88 24.31
C ASP A 167 14.66 1.96 24.42
N ALA A 168 13.45 1.66 23.98
CA ALA A 168 12.30 2.54 23.98
C ALA A 168 12.54 3.87 23.21
N SER A 169 13.44 3.89 22.24
CA SER A 169 13.72 5.10 21.46
C SER A 169 12.53 5.46 20.56
N ASP A 170 11.88 4.47 19.93
CA ASP A 170 10.72 4.69 19.06
C ASP A 170 9.75 3.51 19.03
N LEU A 171 9.06 3.28 20.15
CA LEU A 171 8.24 2.09 20.39
C LEU A 171 7.21 1.79 19.31
N TYR A 172 6.38 2.77 18.93
CA TYR A 172 5.24 2.49 18.04
C TYR A 172 5.62 2.27 16.58
N PRO A 173 6.42 3.13 15.95
CA PRO A 173 6.83 2.92 14.56
C PRO A 173 7.62 1.62 14.39
N ALA A 174 8.52 1.30 15.32
CA ALA A 174 9.30 0.06 15.26
C ALA A 174 8.42 -1.18 15.45
N LEU A 175 7.56 -1.20 16.46
CA LEU A 175 6.62 -2.29 16.72
C LEU A 175 5.68 -2.53 15.52
N ARG A 176 5.14 -1.45 14.97
CA ARG A 176 4.28 -1.50 13.79
C ARG A 176 5.02 -2.03 12.55
N SER A 177 6.25 -1.57 12.31
CA SER A 177 7.05 -2.03 11.17
C SER A 177 7.38 -3.51 11.30
N LEU A 178 7.71 -3.96 12.49
CA LEU A 178 8.00 -5.36 12.78
C LEU A 178 6.75 -6.24 12.60
N SER A 179 5.58 -5.80 13.07
CA SER A 179 4.32 -6.56 12.93
C SER A 179 3.99 -6.87 11.47
N TYR A 180 4.29 -5.98 10.52
CA TYR A 180 4.08 -6.23 9.09
C TYR A 180 5.08 -7.20 8.46
N ARG A 181 6.20 -7.48 9.13
CA ARG A 181 7.22 -8.41 8.63
C ARG A 181 7.03 -9.83 9.14
N LEU A 182 6.44 -9.98 10.34
CA LEU A 182 6.25 -11.29 10.97
C LEU A 182 5.45 -12.28 10.13
N PRO A 183 4.37 -11.90 9.42
CA PRO A 183 3.63 -12.83 8.55
C PRO A 183 4.49 -13.51 7.46
N THR A 184 5.66 -12.95 7.15
CA THR A 184 6.59 -13.53 6.16
C THR A 184 7.69 -14.38 6.78
N ARG A 185 7.78 -14.38 8.11
CA ARG A 185 8.79 -15.15 8.83
C ARG A 185 8.34 -16.59 9.01
N ARG A 186 9.31 -17.47 9.07
CA ARG A 186 9.10 -18.90 9.31
C ARG A 186 9.69 -19.25 10.67
N ASP A 187 9.05 -20.21 11.32
CA ASP A 187 9.56 -20.84 12.52
C ASP A 187 10.72 -21.84 12.20
N GLU A 188 11.19 -22.54 13.21
CA GLU A 188 12.28 -23.53 13.11
C GLU A 188 11.91 -24.71 12.17
N ASP A 189 10.63 -25.01 12.03
CA ASP A 189 10.12 -26.06 11.14
C ASP A 189 9.87 -25.56 9.71
N GLY A 190 10.15 -24.29 9.43
CA GLY A 190 9.97 -23.67 8.13
C GLY A 190 8.52 -23.30 7.79
N VAL A 191 7.63 -23.29 8.78
CA VAL A 191 6.22 -22.90 8.67
C VAL A 191 6.07 -21.40 8.93
N TYR A 192 5.19 -20.73 8.19
CA TYR A 192 4.91 -19.32 8.43
C TYR A 192 4.27 -19.11 9.81
N LEU A 193 4.71 -18.06 10.51
CA LEU A 193 4.16 -17.71 11.81
C LEU A 193 2.67 -17.41 11.71
N ASP A 194 1.86 -18.09 12.50
CA ASP A 194 0.45 -17.78 12.64
C ASP A 194 0.25 -16.49 13.50
N LYS A 195 -0.98 -16.01 13.57
CA LYS A 195 -1.30 -14.78 14.30
C LYS A 195 -0.96 -14.86 15.80
N GLN A 196 -1.15 -16.01 16.40
CA GLN A 196 -0.84 -16.22 17.80
C GLN A 196 0.69 -16.14 18.04
N GLN A 197 1.47 -16.83 17.22
CA GLN A 197 2.93 -16.78 17.26
C GLN A 197 3.47 -15.36 16.99
N GLN A 198 2.87 -14.62 16.05
CA GLN A 198 3.23 -13.23 15.79
C GLN A 198 2.98 -12.33 17.01
N MET A 199 1.83 -12.50 17.70
CA MET A 199 1.53 -11.77 18.92
C MET A 199 2.55 -12.11 20.04
N GLU A 200 2.87 -13.39 20.21
CA GLU A 200 3.84 -13.85 21.22
C GLU A 200 5.23 -13.27 21.00
N VAL A 201 5.71 -13.23 19.76
CA VAL A 201 6.99 -12.60 19.41
C VAL A 201 6.99 -11.11 19.78
N LEU A 202 5.96 -10.36 19.38
CA LEU A 202 5.88 -8.92 19.68
C LEU A 202 5.76 -8.66 21.19
N GLN A 203 4.99 -9.46 21.91
CA GLN A 203 4.84 -9.35 23.35
C GLN A 203 6.16 -9.66 24.07
N ALA A 204 6.89 -10.70 23.65
CA ALA A 204 8.19 -11.03 24.21
C ALA A 204 9.18 -9.87 24.07
N ILE A 205 9.30 -9.29 22.87
CA ILE A 205 10.17 -8.13 22.63
C ILE A 205 9.75 -6.93 23.49
N MET A 206 8.45 -6.67 23.61
CA MET A 206 7.94 -5.57 24.43
C MET A 206 8.24 -5.79 25.92
N GLN A 207 8.18 -7.01 26.42
CA GLN A 207 8.52 -7.34 27.83
C GLN A 207 9.99 -7.08 28.16
N GLU A 208 10.89 -7.29 27.21
CA GLU A 208 12.32 -7.03 27.36
C GLU A 208 12.68 -5.53 27.23
N SER A 209 11.75 -4.69 26.76
CA SER A 209 11.99 -3.25 26.63
C SER A 209 12.24 -2.59 27.98
N VAL A 210 13.18 -1.65 28.04
CA VAL A 210 13.42 -0.83 29.24
C VAL A 210 12.17 -0.07 29.72
N ALA A 211 11.24 0.22 28.80
CA ALA A 211 9.97 0.86 29.13
C ALA A 211 8.95 -0.07 29.83
N SER A 212 9.22 -1.38 29.93
CA SER A 212 8.41 -2.32 30.72
C SER A 212 8.52 -2.04 32.22
N ASP A 213 9.62 -1.43 32.67
CA ASP A 213 9.80 -0.98 34.05
C ASP A 213 8.82 0.18 34.37
N PRO A 214 7.97 0.03 35.40
CA PRO A 214 7.01 1.07 35.81
C PRO A 214 7.64 2.43 36.14
N SER A 215 8.92 2.47 36.52
CA SER A 215 9.66 3.70 36.80
C SER A 215 10.16 4.41 35.55
N HIS A 216 10.15 3.76 34.39
CA HIS A 216 10.66 4.35 33.16
C HIS A 216 9.72 5.44 32.63
N LYS A 217 10.29 6.58 32.17
CA LYS A 217 9.54 7.75 31.69
C LYS A 217 8.54 7.45 30.55
N ARG A 218 8.76 6.39 29.79
CA ARG A 218 7.89 5.94 28.68
C ARG A 218 7.01 4.74 29.03
N HIS A 219 6.89 4.38 30.30
CA HIS A 219 6.09 3.21 30.70
C HIS A 219 4.61 3.36 30.29
N HIS A 220 4.05 4.56 30.36
CA HIS A 220 2.68 4.81 29.89
C HIS A 220 2.52 4.53 28.39
N ASP A 221 3.47 4.99 27.57
CA ASP A 221 3.49 4.69 26.14
C ASP A 221 3.61 3.18 25.89
N TRP A 222 4.44 2.50 26.69
CA TRP A 222 4.62 1.06 26.61
C TRP A 222 3.31 0.31 26.90
N LEU A 223 2.57 0.68 27.96
CA LEU A 223 1.27 0.08 28.29
C LEU A 223 0.27 0.25 27.15
N ASP A 224 0.15 1.45 26.57
CA ASP A 224 -0.74 1.72 25.45
C ASP A 224 -0.36 0.87 24.22
N ARG A 225 0.93 0.75 23.88
CA ARG A 225 1.38 0.00 22.72
C ARG A 225 1.29 -1.50 22.91
N ASN A 226 1.65 -1.99 24.08
CA ASN A 226 1.54 -3.41 24.41
C ASN A 226 0.08 -3.90 24.32
N SER A 227 -0.87 -3.11 24.77
CA SER A 227 -2.30 -3.43 24.69
C SER A 227 -2.84 -3.47 23.25
N LYS A 228 -2.15 -2.83 22.29
CA LYS A 228 -2.56 -2.75 20.87
C LYS A 228 -1.88 -3.79 19.97
N ILE A 229 -1.07 -4.68 20.51
CA ILE A 229 -0.43 -5.74 19.71
C ILE A 229 -1.45 -6.59 18.95
N PRO A 230 -2.59 -7.01 19.54
CA PRO A 230 -3.60 -7.77 18.79
C PRO A 230 -4.10 -7.01 17.55
N ASP A 231 -4.40 -5.71 17.68
CA ASP A 231 -4.87 -4.89 16.57
C ASP A 231 -3.78 -4.73 15.48
N LEU A 232 -2.51 -4.65 15.88
CA LEU A 232 -1.39 -4.57 14.93
C LEU A 232 -1.27 -5.85 14.12
N VAL A 233 -1.36 -7.02 14.76
CA VAL A 233 -1.30 -8.32 14.09
C VAL A 233 -2.51 -8.54 13.18
N GLU A 234 -3.72 -8.17 13.62
CA GLU A 234 -4.93 -8.24 12.78
C GLU A 234 -4.83 -7.33 11.56
N SER A 235 -4.19 -6.17 11.66
CA SER A 235 -4.03 -5.20 10.57
C SER A 235 -2.86 -5.48 9.64
N ALA A 236 -1.99 -6.44 9.97
CA ALA A 236 -0.81 -6.81 9.20
C ALA A 236 -1.09 -7.84 8.09
N VAL A 237 -2.31 -8.39 8.04
CA VAL A 237 -2.75 -9.43 7.08
C VAL A 237 -3.41 -8.81 5.85
#